data_3740ad54d14e7397bfe54c52680e0da7
#
_entry.id   3740ad54d14e7397bfe54c52680e0da7
#
_cell.length_a   1.000
_cell.length_b   1.000
_cell.length_c   1.000
_cell.angle_alpha   90.00
_cell.angle_beta   90.00
_cell.angle_gamma   90.00
#
_symmetry.space_group_name_H-M   'P 1'
#
loop_
_entity.id
_entity.type
_entity.pdbx_description
1 polymer ?
#
loop_
_entity_poly.entity_id
_entity_poly.type
_entity_poly.pdbx_seq_one_letter_code
_entity_poly.pdbx_strand_id
1 'polypeptide(L)'
;MNRREFLKAGLAAAAVSIADWRIFAAEEGLPAYYGEHLAKVAARVGDLAKSCADGFWFITDLHTPANKLKSGPLLTRLVQTTPIRKVLSGGDLTEAFGGGGEKDRATIDRTIEVWRSRYVKPIEAAGGTVYAAKGNHDFTVRSSMKEETGFTYSGVEAKRILTEGNERRGVVTNPDDPEACYYYFDNPAAKLRYIVADTTDSVTSARSFWAVVYGMHKKQLDWLEAQAFGTLPVGWSAVVMHHIPVTGVVGSDEDVKNFAAFRSMLNKYHDRVILDLTGHHHCEMQTFQNGIWHVTNPCDAAYRDYMNRSKPWCPNLPKKDAGTIYEQTFDAVQIDTAKSLIHFTRVGGGGDRTLHCRPSGLSVRETRKFETSLPGKIVWGCYDADRVDNKPDPTNRWIKLAVYHNDVATISSDGVLTALKPGESVVVALAENGDKELFPVKVGTIG
;
A
#
# COMPACT_ATOMS: atom_id res chain seq x y z
N MET A 1 -3.66 30.93 2.87
CA MET A 1 -5.05 30.41 2.87
C MET A 1 -5.39 30.04 4.29
N ASN A 2 -6.38 30.64 4.91
CA ASN A 2 -6.72 30.38 6.30
C ASN A 2 -7.63 29.14 6.44
N ARG A 3 -7.74 28.58 7.65
CA ARG A 3 -8.50 27.35 7.93
C ARG A 3 -9.97 27.41 7.49
N ARG A 4 -10.58 28.62 7.44
CA ARG A 4 -11.95 28.83 6.97
C ARG A 4 -12.08 28.78 5.44
N GLU A 5 -11.07 29.24 4.71
CA GLU A 5 -11.02 29.15 3.25
C GLU A 5 -10.73 27.71 2.79
N PHE A 6 -9.90 26.98 3.54
CA PHE A 6 -9.66 25.55 3.33
C PHE A 6 -10.93 24.72 3.55
N LEU A 7 -11.71 25.02 4.61
CA LEU A 7 -13.00 24.36 4.88
C LEU A 7 -14.06 24.72 3.83
N LYS A 8 -14.07 25.95 3.29
CA LYS A 8 -14.99 26.34 2.22
C LYS A 8 -14.64 25.66 0.88
N ALA A 9 -13.35 25.48 0.57
CA ALA A 9 -12.92 24.72 -0.60
C ALA A 9 -13.26 23.22 -0.46
N GLY A 10 -13.14 22.65 0.76
CA GLY A 10 -13.53 21.26 1.05
C GLY A 10 -15.04 21.03 0.99
N LEU A 11 -15.86 22.01 1.37
CA LEU A 11 -17.33 21.92 1.30
C LEU A 11 -17.86 22.09 -0.13
N ALA A 12 -17.15 22.78 -1.02
CA ALA A 12 -17.51 22.86 -2.43
C ALA A 12 -17.29 21.55 -3.18
N ALA A 13 -16.38 20.68 -2.70
CA ALA A 13 -16.14 19.35 -3.27
C ALA A 13 -17.29 18.35 -2.96
N ALA A 14 -18.15 18.63 -2.00
CA ALA A 14 -19.18 17.69 -1.52
C ALA A 14 -20.46 17.63 -2.39
N ALA A 15 -20.53 18.32 -3.52
CA ALA A 15 -21.75 18.42 -4.33
C ALA A 15 -21.59 18.06 -5.81
N VAL A 16 -20.57 17.26 -6.16
CA VAL A 16 -20.48 16.74 -7.54
C VAL A 16 -21.53 15.64 -7.70
N SER A 17 -22.51 15.86 -8.55
CA SER A 17 -23.59 14.91 -8.78
C SER A 17 -23.09 13.66 -9.55
N ILE A 18 -23.83 12.56 -9.48
CA ILE A 18 -23.54 11.36 -10.32
C ILE A 18 -23.56 11.74 -11.80
N ALA A 19 -24.39 12.70 -12.21
CA ALA A 19 -24.44 13.19 -13.58
C ALA A 19 -23.13 13.86 -13.99
N ASP A 20 -22.54 14.68 -13.12
CA ASP A 20 -21.25 15.34 -13.40
C ASP A 20 -20.10 14.31 -13.54
N TRP A 21 -20.13 13.24 -12.76
CA TRP A 21 -19.17 12.16 -12.88
C TRP A 21 -19.31 11.35 -14.17
N ARG A 22 -20.53 11.17 -14.67
CA ARG A 22 -20.78 10.54 -15.97
C ARG A 22 -20.31 11.40 -17.14
N ILE A 23 -20.54 12.70 -17.07
CA ILE A 23 -20.03 13.65 -18.07
C ILE A 23 -18.51 13.62 -18.09
N PHE A 24 -17.87 13.69 -16.90
CA PHE A 24 -16.41 13.58 -16.79
C PHE A 24 -15.86 12.30 -17.44
N ALA A 25 -16.45 11.15 -17.14
CA ALA A 25 -16.01 9.89 -17.72
C ALA A 25 -16.08 9.91 -19.26
N ALA A 26 -17.09 10.55 -19.82
CA ALA A 26 -17.24 10.71 -21.27
C ALA A 26 -16.19 11.68 -21.87
N GLU A 27 -15.92 12.79 -21.21
CA GLU A 27 -14.91 13.78 -21.64
C GLU A 27 -13.48 13.20 -21.64
N GLU A 28 -13.14 12.41 -20.62
CA GLU A 28 -11.85 11.73 -20.52
C GLU A 28 -11.77 10.42 -21.36
N GLY A 29 -12.83 10.08 -22.08
CA GLY A 29 -12.91 8.81 -22.82
C GLY A 29 -12.99 7.57 -21.92
N LEU A 30 -13.40 7.73 -20.67
CA LEU A 30 -13.60 6.68 -19.72
C LEU A 30 -14.99 6.07 -19.84
N PRO A 31 -15.16 4.76 -19.61
CA PRO A 31 -16.47 4.13 -19.61
C PRO A 31 -17.40 4.71 -18.55
N ALA A 32 -18.69 4.84 -18.88
CA ALA A 32 -19.71 5.46 -18.04
C ALA A 32 -19.87 4.81 -16.66
N TYR A 33 -19.53 3.52 -16.51
CA TYR A 33 -19.59 2.80 -15.23
C TYR A 33 -18.63 3.38 -14.18
N TYR A 34 -17.53 4.01 -14.60
CA TYR A 34 -16.65 4.71 -13.65
C TYR A 34 -17.31 5.94 -13.01
N GLY A 35 -18.18 6.64 -13.73
CA GLY A 35 -18.82 7.84 -13.21
C GLY A 35 -19.56 7.61 -11.89
N GLU A 36 -20.41 6.59 -11.82
CA GLU A 36 -21.15 6.24 -10.60
C GLU A 36 -20.21 5.72 -9.49
N HIS A 37 -19.25 4.88 -9.86
CA HIS A 37 -18.31 4.31 -8.91
C HIS A 37 -17.46 5.42 -8.24
N LEU A 38 -16.91 6.33 -9.04
CA LEU A 38 -16.10 7.44 -8.53
C LEU A 38 -16.91 8.42 -7.67
N ALA A 39 -18.19 8.63 -8.01
CA ALA A 39 -19.08 9.45 -7.16
C ALA A 39 -19.24 8.87 -5.76
N LYS A 40 -19.43 7.54 -5.65
CA LYS A 40 -19.50 6.83 -4.36
C LYS A 40 -18.17 6.93 -3.59
N VAL A 41 -17.06 6.71 -4.26
CA VAL A 41 -15.71 6.84 -3.67
C VAL A 41 -15.49 8.26 -3.16
N ALA A 42 -15.75 9.27 -3.96
CA ALA A 42 -15.54 10.67 -3.59
C ALA A 42 -16.43 11.09 -2.40
N ALA A 43 -17.69 10.65 -2.37
CA ALA A 43 -18.58 10.90 -1.25
C ALA A 43 -18.04 10.29 0.05
N ARG A 44 -17.64 9.01 0.03
CA ARG A 44 -17.06 8.33 1.19
C ARG A 44 -15.77 8.98 1.66
N VAL A 45 -14.85 9.29 0.75
CA VAL A 45 -13.60 10.01 1.07
C VAL A 45 -13.90 11.37 1.70
N GLY A 46 -14.88 12.10 1.19
CA GLY A 46 -15.30 13.39 1.73
C GLY A 46 -15.89 13.26 3.14
N ASP A 47 -16.66 12.23 3.41
CA ASP A 47 -17.25 11.98 4.72
C ASP A 47 -16.17 11.59 5.75
N LEU A 48 -15.29 10.69 5.42
CA LEU A 48 -14.18 10.28 6.28
C LEU A 48 -13.21 11.44 6.58
N ALA A 49 -12.98 12.33 5.64
CA ALA A 49 -12.11 13.49 5.83
C ALA A 49 -12.60 14.47 6.93
N LYS A 50 -13.85 14.37 7.37
CA LYS A 50 -14.38 15.18 8.47
C LYS A 50 -13.81 14.80 9.83
N SER A 51 -13.39 13.54 9.99
CA SER A 51 -12.85 12.97 11.24
C SER A 51 -11.38 12.54 11.14
N CYS A 52 -10.90 12.18 9.95
CA CYS A 52 -9.54 11.71 9.75
C CYS A 52 -8.53 12.86 9.81
N ALA A 53 -7.40 12.61 10.45
CA ALA A 53 -6.31 13.59 10.59
C ALA A 53 -5.54 13.79 9.27
N ASP A 54 -5.46 12.74 8.44
CA ASP A 54 -4.76 12.77 7.16
C ASP A 54 -5.32 11.73 6.18
N GLY A 55 -4.96 11.88 4.89
CA GLY A 55 -5.30 10.93 3.85
C GLY A 55 -4.36 11.00 2.66
N PHE A 56 -4.29 9.89 1.92
CA PHE A 56 -3.52 9.76 0.68
C PHE A 56 -4.15 8.69 -0.22
N TRP A 57 -3.87 8.77 -1.52
CA TRP A 57 -4.15 7.70 -2.47
C TRP A 57 -2.98 6.73 -2.46
N PHE A 58 -3.23 5.44 -2.40
CA PHE A 58 -2.21 4.40 -2.50
C PHE A 58 -2.44 3.54 -3.73
N ILE A 59 -1.46 3.50 -4.61
CA ILE A 59 -1.45 2.73 -5.85
C ILE A 59 -0.08 2.07 -6.00
N THR A 60 -0.02 0.86 -6.55
CA THR A 60 1.22 0.11 -6.73
C THR A 60 1.18 -0.76 -7.99
N ASP A 61 2.34 -1.18 -8.44
CA ASP A 61 2.49 -2.13 -9.55
C ASP A 61 1.78 -1.64 -10.83
N LEU A 62 2.11 -0.42 -11.24
CA LEU A 62 1.53 0.23 -12.43
C LEU A 62 1.99 -0.44 -13.73
N HIS A 63 3.23 -0.92 -13.78
CA HIS A 63 3.84 -1.60 -14.93
C HIS A 63 3.63 -0.85 -16.25
N THR A 64 3.94 0.44 -16.29
CA THR A 64 3.79 1.24 -17.51
C THR A 64 4.86 0.90 -18.54
N PRO A 65 4.59 0.78 -19.82
CA PRO A 65 3.32 0.99 -20.53
C PRO A 65 2.51 -0.30 -20.75
N ALA A 66 2.87 -1.43 -20.11
CA ALA A 66 2.22 -2.71 -20.35
C ALA A 66 0.72 -2.69 -20.01
N ASN A 67 0.36 -1.92 -18.99
CA ASN A 67 -1.03 -1.73 -18.60
C ASN A 67 -1.70 -0.56 -19.33
N LYS A 68 -2.96 -0.73 -19.69
CA LYS A 68 -3.78 0.36 -20.21
C LYS A 68 -4.19 1.26 -19.07
N LEU A 69 -3.52 2.40 -18.96
CA LEU A 69 -3.52 3.28 -17.80
C LEU A 69 -4.80 4.12 -17.71
N LYS A 70 -5.88 3.56 -17.17
CA LYS A 70 -7.10 4.31 -16.83
C LYS A 70 -7.01 4.92 -15.44
N SER A 71 -6.22 4.37 -14.54
CA SER A 71 -6.02 4.88 -13.17
C SER A 71 -5.41 6.30 -13.12
N GLY A 72 -4.58 6.68 -14.08
CA GLY A 72 -4.04 8.03 -14.16
C GLY A 72 -5.13 9.11 -14.23
N PRO A 73 -6.02 9.09 -15.24
CA PRO A 73 -7.18 9.99 -15.31
C PRO A 73 -8.10 9.89 -14.09
N LEU A 74 -8.38 8.66 -13.60
CA LEU A 74 -9.21 8.44 -12.41
C LEU A 74 -8.62 9.12 -11.17
N LEU A 75 -7.34 8.91 -10.89
CA LEU A 75 -6.62 9.56 -9.79
C LEU A 75 -6.58 11.08 -9.93
N THR A 76 -6.30 11.58 -11.14
CA THR A 76 -6.28 13.01 -11.41
C THR A 76 -7.61 13.65 -11.01
N ARG A 77 -8.72 13.05 -11.43
CA ARG A 77 -10.05 13.56 -11.10
C ARG A 77 -10.36 13.46 -9.61
N LEU A 78 -10.02 12.33 -8.97
CA LEU A 78 -10.21 12.14 -7.54
C LEU A 78 -9.39 13.15 -6.72
N VAL A 79 -8.16 13.45 -7.14
CA VAL A 79 -7.35 14.53 -6.55
C VAL A 79 -8.04 15.90 -6.70
N GLN A 80 -8.67 16.20 -7.82
CA GLN A 80 -9.39 17.47 -8.02
C GLN A 80 -10.64 17.59 -7.14
N THR A 81 -11.37 16.49 -6.95
CA THR A 81 -12.74 16.50 -6.41
C THR A 81 -12.85 16.03 -4.96
N THR A 82 -11.77 15.51 -4.37
CA THR A 82 -11.72 15.08 -2.95
C THR A 82 -10.73 15.96 -2.17
N PRO A 83 -10.70 15.90 -0.85
CA PRO A 83 -9.69 16.63 -0.05
C PRO A 83 -8.29 16.02 -0.10
N ILE A 84 -8.12 14.81 -0.61
CA ILE A 84 -6.83 14.12 -0.65
C ILE A 84 -5.97 14.64 -1.81
N ARG A 85 -4.74 15.08 -1.48
CA ARG A 85 -3.77 15.64 -2.44
C ARG A 85 -2.49 14.80 -2.57
N LYS A 86 -2.23 13.87 -1.64
CA LYS A 86 -1.07 12.99 -1.67
C LYS A 86 -1.39 11.72 -2.44
N VAL A 87 -0.47 11.29 -3.28
CA VAL A 87 -0.48 9.98 -3.94
C VAL A 87 0.82 9.26 -3.56
N LEU A 88 0.70 8.14 -2.89
CA LEU A 88 1.80 7.23 -2.60
C LEU A 88 1.80 6.11 -3.65
N SER A 89 2.90 5.98 -4.38
CA SER A 89 3.06 4.97 -5.41
C SER A 89 4.07 3.91 -4.96
N GLY A 90 3.59 2.70 -4.73
CA GLY A 90 4.28 1.62 -4.02
C GLY A 90 5.34 0.85 -4.82
N GLY A 91 5.86 1.40 -5.93
CA GLY A 91 6.87 0.75 -6.77
C GLY A 91 6.29 0.03 -7.98
N ASP A 92 7.17 -0.55 -8.81
CA ASP A 92 6.85 -1.12 -10.11
C ASP A 92 6.03 -0.14 -10.97
N LEU A 93 6.55 1.10 -11.03
CA LEU A 93 5.96 2.20 -11.78
C LEU A 93 6.01 1.94 -13.29
N THR A 94 7.05 1.22 -13.70
CA THR A 94 7.41 0.99 -15.10
C THR A 94 7.75 -0.49 -15.35
N GLU A 95 7.78 -0.88 -16.61
CA GLU A 95 8.34 -2.13 -17.11
C GLU A 95 9.72 -1.90 -17.75
N ALA A 96 10.55 -1.08 -17.12
CA ALA A 96 11.88 -0.79 -17.64
C ALA A 96 12.81 -2.00 -17.54
N PHE A 97 12.61 -2.84 -16.52
CA PHE A 97 13.30 -4.10 -16.33
C PHE A 97 12.26 -5.22 -16.11
N GLY A 98 12.33 -6.27 -16.87
CA GLY A 98 11.42 -7.41 -16.79
C GLY A 98 10.84 -7.85 -18.14
N GLY A 99 10.18 -9.01 -18.14
CA GLY A 99 9.47 -9.51 -19.32
C GLY A 99 10.34 -10.01 -20.46
N GLY A 100 11.62 -10.34 -20.19
CA GLY A 100 12.50 -10.94 -21.22
C GLY A 100 13.88 -10.31 -21.37
N GLY A 101 14.29 -9.47 -20.45
CA GLY A 101 15.63 -8.96 -20.40
C GLY A 101 15.74 -7.43 -20.34
N GLU A 102 16.98 -6.97 -20.42
CA GLU A 102 17.34 -5.58 -20.40
C GLU A 102 16.76 -4.83 -21.60
N LYS A 103 16.16 -3.67 -21.35
CA LYS A 103 15.66 -2.79 -22.39
C LYS A 103 16.72 -1.71 -22.69
N ASP A 104 16.80 -1.30 -23.95
CA ASP A 104 17.68 -0.21 -24.32
C ASP A 104 17.27 1.12 -23.65
N ARG A 105 18.22 2.04 -23.55
CA ARG A 105 18.01 3.35 -22.92
C ARG A 105 16.81 4.11 -23.49
N ALA A 106 16.63 4.09 -24.80
CA ALA A 106 15.52 4.79 -25.45
C ALA A 106 14.17 4.20 -25.09
N THR A 107 14.07 2.88 -24.90
CA THR A 107 12.87 2.20 -24.43
C THR A 107 12.57 2.58 -22.98
N ILE A 108 13.59 2.62 -22.12
CA ILE A 108 13.44 3.01 -20.71
C ILE A 108 12.97 4.48 -20.62
N ASP A 109 13.62 5.39 -21.36
CA ASP A 109 13.23 6.81 -21.40
C ASP A 109 11.77 7.00 -21.80
N ARG A 110 11.30 6.27 -22.83
CA ARG A 110 9.88 6.30 -23.25
C ARG A 110 8.97 5.79 -22.16
N THR A 111 9.34 4.73 -21.47
CA THR A 111 8.56 4.13 -20.40
C THR A 111 8.39 5.10 -19.23
N ILE A 112 9.46 5.78 -18.84
CA ILE A 112 9.46 6.82 -17.81
C ILE A 112 8.58 8.00 -18.24
N GLU A 113 8.70 8.47 -19.51
CA GLU A 113 7.87 9.58 -19.98
C GLU A 113 6.39 9.21 -20.04
N VAL A 114 6.04 7.97 -20.36
CA VAL A 114 4.64 7.48 -20.26
C VAL A 114 4.15 7.57 -18.83
N TRP A 115 4.91 7.10 -17.85
CA TRP A 115 4.55 7.23 -16.43
C TRP A 115 4.39 8.70 -16.02
N ARG A 116 5.37 9.54 -16.36
CA ARG A 116 5.31 10.97 -16.02
C ARG A 116 4.14 11.70 -16.67
N SER A 117 3.92 11.49 -17.96
CA SER A 117 2.87 12.19 -18.70
C SER A 117 1.46 11.75 -18.35
N ARG A 118 1.29 10.48 -17.95
CA ARG A 118 -0.04 9.92 -17.68
C ARG A 118 -0.42 9.87 -16.19
N TYR A 119 0.57 9.95 -15.30
CA TYR A 119 0.34 9.96 -13.85
C TYR A 119 0.85 11.23 -13.21
N VAL A 120 2.17 11.45 -13.22
CA VAL A 120 2.78 12.49 -12.38
C VAL A 120 2.30 13.88 -12.79
N LYS A 121 2.50 14.27 -14.04
CA LYS A 121 2.15 15.62 -14.53
C LYS A 121 0.67 15.95 -14.40
N PRO A 122 -0.30 15.07 -14.76
CA PRO A 122 -1.73 15.38 -14.58
C PRO A 122 -2.12 15.50 -13.11
N ILE A 123 -1.61 14.63 -12.23
CA ILE A 123 -1.88 14.69 -10.79
C ILE A 123 -1.33 15.99 -10.19
N GLU A 124 -0.12 16.39 -10.58
CA GLU A 124 0.48 17.66 -10.14
C GLU A 124 -0.28 18.89 -10.67
N ALA A 125 -0.69 18.86 -11.91
CA ALA A 125 -1.54 19.90 -12.49
C ALA A 125 -2.91 20.01 -11.78
N ALA A 126 -3.41 18.91 -11.23
CA ALA A 126 -4.60 18.86 -10.38
C ALA A 126 -4.37 19.32 -8.92
N GLY A 127 -3.15 19.75 -8.59
CA GLY A 127 -2.76 20.19 -7.24
C GLY A 127 -2.36 19.04 -6.30
N GLY A 128 -2.14 17.84 -6.83
CA GLY A 128 -1.64 16.69 -6.09
C GLY A 128 -0.12 16.64 -5.99
N THR A 129 0.36 15.64 -5.26
CA THR A 129 1.79 15.33 -5.12
C THR A 129 1.98 13.83 -5.17
N VAL A 130 2.88 13.36 -6.03
CA VAL A 130 3.22 11.95 -6.14
C VAL A 130 4.53 11.68 -5.37
N TYR A 131 4.48 10.73 -4.44
CA TYR A 131 5.63 10.19 -3.72
C TYR A 131 5.78 8.73 -4.12
N ALA A 132 6.91 8.36 -4.72
CA ALA A 132 7.09 7.05 -5.31
C ALA A 132 8.20 6.26 -4.60
N ALA A 133 7.92 4.99 -4.30
CA ALA A 133 8.94 3.99 -4.00
C ALA A 133 9.50 3.40 -5.30
N LYS A 134 10.70 2.86 -5.26
CA LYS A 134 11.27 2.09 -6.36
C LYS A 134 10.88 0.62 -6.23
N GLY A 135 10.44 0.01 -7.33
CA GLY A 135 10.15 -1.42 -7.43
C GLY A 135 11.20 -2.17 -8.23
N ASN A 136 11.06 -3.49 -8.29
CA ASN A 136 12.04 -4.35 -8.98
C ASN A 136 11.91 -4.32 -10.52
N HIS A 137 10.78 -3.89 -11.06
CA HIS A 137 10.60 -3.63 -12.50
C HIS A 137 11.04 -2.22 -12.90
N ASP A 138 11.41 -1.38 -11.95
CA ASP A 138 11.91 -0.04 -12.24
C ASP A 138 13.38 -0.09 -12.68
N PHE A 139 13.90 0.99 -13.13
CA PHE A 139 14.98 1.15 -14.10
C PHE A 139 16.40 1.24 -13.52
N THR A 140 16.67 0.80 -12.28
CA THR A 140 17.99 1.08 -11.75
C THR A 140 18.49 0.17 -10.65
N VAL A 141 19.80 0.06 -10.64
CA VAL A 141 20.63 -0.37 -9.53
C VAL A 141 21.64 0.71 -9.19
N ARG A 142 22.35 0.58 -8.08
CA ARG A 142 23.48 1.48 -7.75
C ARG A 142 24.55 1.44 -8.82
N SER A 143 25.22 2.57 -9.05
CA SER A 143 26.27 2.71 -10.05
C SER A 143 27.39 1.69 -9.87
N SER A 144 27.73 1.33 -8.61
CA SER A 144 28.74 0.31 -8.29
C SER A 144 28.39 -1.09 -8.75
N MET A 145 27.12 -1.35 -9.10
CA MET A 145 26.63 -2.66 -9.53
C MET A 145 26.27 -2.69 -11.02
N LYS A 146 26.41 -1.56 -11.72
CA LYS A 146 26.00 -1.41 -13.11
C LYS A 146 26.70 -2.39 -14.06
N GLU A 147 28.00 -2.62 -13.86
CA GLU A 147 28.77 -3.54 -14.70
C GLU A 147 28.35 -5.00 -14.51
N GLU A 148 27.96 -5.35 -13.27
CA GLU A 148 27.55 -6.73 -12.94
C GLU A 148 26.13 -7.04 -13.42
N THR A 149 25.25 -6.03 -13.45
CA THR A 149 23.82 -6.18 -13.70
C THR A 149 23.40 -5.78 -15.10
N GLY A 150 24.26 -5.07 -15.86
CA GLY A 150 23.93 -4.58 -17.20
C GLY A 150 22.92 -3.43 -17.24
N PHE A 151 22.51 -2.86 -16.12
CA PHE A 151 21.55 -1.77 -16.08
C PHE A 151 22.10 -0.47 -16.69
N THR A 152 21.26 0.23 -17.42
CA THR A 152 21.65 1.43 -18.18
C THR A 152 21.50 2.74 -17.39
N TYR A 153 20.73 2.73 -16.30
CA TYR A 153 20.53 3.89 -15.43
C TYR A 153 21.37 3.81 -14.16
N SER A 154 21.89 4.95 -13.72
CA SER A 154 22.53 5.08 -12.41
C SER A 154 21.49 5.31 -11.30
N GLY A 155 21.86 5.00 -10.06
CA GLY A 155 21.04 5.34 -8.90
C GLY A 155 20.78 6.84 -8.77
N VAL A 156 21.73 7.68 -9.17
CA VAL A 156 21.56 9.15 -9.21
C VAL A 156 20.44 9.58 -10.16
N GLU A 157 20.39 8.98 -11.36
CA GLU A 157 19.31 9.26 -12.32
C GLU A 157 17.95 8.81 -11.77
N ALA A 158 17.89 7.64 -11.15
CA ALA A 158 16.69 7.12 -10.53
C ALA A 158 16.18 8.02 -9.40
N LYS A 159 17.06 8.39 -8.48
CA LYS A 159 16.73 9.33 -7.40
C LYS A 159 16.10 10.60 -7.98
N ARG A 160 16.75 11.19 -8.98
CA ARG A 160 16.24 12.40 -9.64
C ARG A 160 14.84 12.19 -10.22
N ILE A 161 14.58 11.06 -10.89
CA ILE A 161 13.30 10.77 -11.53
C ILE A 161 12.20 10.56 -10.48
N LEU A 162 12.49 9.81 -9.40
CA LEU A 162 11.52 9.49 -8.35
C LEU A 162 11.23 10.67 -7.42
N THR A 163 12.23 11.53 -7.20
CA THR A 163 12.13 12.64 -6.24
C THR A 163 12.03 14.01 -6.89
N GLU A 164 12.00 14.10 -8.22
CA GLU A 164 11.93 15.38 -8.93
C GLU A 164 10.74 16.24 -8.47
N GLY A 165 11.06 17.42 -8.00
CA GLY A 165 10.08 18.36 -7.43
C GLY A 165 9.71 18.09 -5.97
N ASN A 166 10.14 16.98 -5.38
CA ASN A 166 9.83 16.65 -4.00
C ASN A 166 10.62 17.47 -2.97
N GLU A 167 11.84 17.93 -3.30
CA GLU A 167 12.62 18.79 -2.42
C GLU A 167 11.85 20.07 -2.05
N ARG A 168 11.02 20.57 -2.95
CA ARG A 168 10.16 21.74 -2.71
C ARG A 168 8.99 21.45 -1.76
N ARG A 169 8.79 20.19 -1.38
CA ARG A 169 7.64 19.69 -0.61
C ARG A 169 8.02 19.13 0.76
N GLY A 170 9.24 19.43 1.22
CA GLY A 170 9.72 19.02 2.53
C GLY A 170 10.19 17.57 2.61
N VAL A 171 10.55 16.96 1.48
CA VAL A 171 11.18 15.64 1.45
C VAL A 171 12.61 15.74 1.98
N VAL A 172 12.94 14.85 2.91
CA VAL A 172 14.28 14.70 3.48
C VAL A 172 14.90 13.43 2.91
N THR A 173 16.01 13.59 2.18
CA THR A 173 16.81 12.50 1.61
C THR A 173 18.14 12.37 2.36
N ASN A 174 18.85 11.25 2.17
CA ASN A 174 20.19 11.09 2.70
C ASN A 174 21.19 11.97 1.89
N PRO A 175 21.80 13.00 2.51
CA PRO A 175 22.72 13.88 1.80
C PRO A 175 24.04 13.18 1.43
N ASP A 176 24.42 12.16 2.20
CA ASP A 176 25.67 11.40 1.98
C ASP A 176 25.48 10.26 0.98
N ASP A 177 24.27 10.10 0.43
CA ASP A 177 23.97 9.07 -0.56
C ASP A 177 23.30 9.69 -1.79
N PRO A 178 24.07 10.04 -2.83
CA PRO A 178 23.53 10.62 -4.05
C PRO A 178 22.62 9.68 -4.84
N GLU A 179 22.64 8.39 -4.53
CA GLU A 179 21.82 7.36 -5.18
C GLU A 179 20.62 6.92 -4.32
N ALA A 180 20.36 7.58 -3.18
CA ALA A 180 19.28 7.22 -2.27
C ALA A 180 17.91 7.41 -2.93
N CYS A 181 17.20 6.31 -3.18
CA CYS A 181 15.78 6.31 -3.56
C CYS A 181 14.87 6.15 -2.34
N TYR A 182 15.42 6.32 -1.15
CA TYR A 182 14.72 6.30 0.15
C TYR A 182 14.73 7.69 0.78
N TYR A 183 13.63 8.03 1.45
CA TYR A 183 13.41 9.36 2.02
C TYR A 183 12.27 9.37 3.03
N TYR A 184 12.06 10.47 3.71
CA TYR A 184 10.85 10.71 4.48
C TYR A 184 10.32 12.13 4.26
N PHE A 185 9.06 12.34 4.63
CA PHE A 185 8.43 13.65 4.73
C PHE A 185 7.41 13.68 5.86
N ASP A 186 7.14 14.86 6.38
CA ASP A 186 6.31 15.05 7.55
C ASP A 186 4.99 15.75 7.20
N ASN A 187 3.92 15.34 7.89
CA ASN A 187 2.69 16.12 8.03
C ASN A 187 2.52 16.55 9.50
N PRO A 188 3.05 17.74 9.90
CA PRO A 188 2.99 18.18 11.28
C PRO A 188 1.56 18.36 11.80
N ALA A 189 0.62 18.76 10.93
CA ALA A 189 -0.76 18.97 11.34
C ALA A 189 -1.45 17.67 11.79
N ALA A 190 -1.08 16.54 11.18
CA ALA A 190 -1.57 15.22 11.53
C ALA A 190 -0.67 14.48 12.52
N LYS A 191 0.53 15.02 12.83
CA LYS A 191 1.58 14.33 13.59
C LYS A 191 1.96 12.98 12.97
N LEU A 192 2.13 12.96 11.65
CA LEU A 192 2.48 11.79 10.87
C LEU A 192 3.76 12.02 10.08
N ARG A 193 4.64 11.04 10.10
CA ARG A 193 5.79 10.91 9.20
C ARG A 193 5.53 9.79 8.19
N TYR A 194 5.81 10.07 6.94
CA TYR A 194 5.79 9.11 5.84
C TYR A 194 7.23 8.74 5.50
N ILE A 195 7.56 7.45 5.63
CA ILE A 195 8.90 6.92 5.38
C ILE A 195 8.83 6.04 4.15
N VAL A 196 9.61 6.38 3.13
CA VAL A 196 9.74 5.58 1.91
C VAL A 196 11.09 4.88 1.94
N ALA A 197 11.07 3.54 1.96
CA ALA A 197 12.27 2.71 1.92
C ALA A 197 12.44 2.08 0.55
N ASP A 198 13.69 1.80 0.16
CA ASP A 198 14.05 1.16 -1.10
C ASP A 198 14.47 -0.30 -0.86
N THR A 199 13.56 -1.22 -1.06
CA THR A 199 13.81 -2.66 -0.92
C THR A 199 14.55 -3.28 -2.11
N THR A 200 14.88 -2.47 -3.12
CA THR A 200 15.67 -2.84 -4.29
C THR A 200 17.00 -2.08 -4.38
N ASP A 201 17.44 -1.50 -3.26
CA ASP A 201 18.65 -0.71 -3.12
C ASP A 201 19.94 -1.54 -3.28
N SER A 202 19.90 -2.83 -2.96
CA SER A 202 20.97 -3.80 -3.17
C SER A 202 20.48 -4.93 -4.07
N VAL A 203 21.26 -5.25 -5.09
CA VAL A 203 20.97 -6.35 -6.02
C VAL A 203 22.22 -7.21 -6.13
N THR A 204 22.11 -8.52 -5.99
CA THR A 204 23.22 -9.45 -6.25
C THR A 204 23.03 -10.13 -7.60
N SER A 205 24.06 -10.08 -8.42
CA SER A 205 24.26 -10.70 -9.75
C SER A 205 22.98 -11.02 -10.53
N ALA A 206 22.59 -10.14 -11.43
CA ALA A 206 21.47 -10.41 -12.33
C ALA A 206 21.94 -10.93 -13.68
N ARG A 207 22.27 -12.20 -13.78
CA ARG A 207 22.42 -12.85 -15.10
C ARG A 207 21.07 -13.02 -15.81
N SER A 208 19.97 -12.94 -15.07
CA SER A 208 18.61 -12.87 -15.59
C SER A 208 17.70 -12.23 -14.54
N PHE A 209 16.60 -11.64 -14.96
CA PHE A 209 15.56 -11.08 -14.09
C PHE A 209 15.12 -12.04 -12.96
N TRP A 210 15.06 -13.34 -13.27
CA TRP A 210 14.61 -14.38 -12.33
C TRP A 210 15.65 -14.84 -11.31
N ALA A 211 16.90 -14.40 -11.48
CA ALA A 211 18.03 -14.75 -10.60
C ALA A 211 18.47 -13.57 -9.73
N VAL A 212 17.72 -12.48 -9.74
CA VAL A 212 18.04 -11.28 -8.97
C VAL A 212 17.65 -11.49 -7.50
N VAL A 213 18.58 -11.24 -6.61
CA VAL A 213 18.33 -11.16 -5.17
C VAL A 213 18.33 -9.69 -4.78
N TYR A 214 17.20 -9.21 -4.31
CA TYR A 214 17.02 -7.83 -3.87
C TYR A 214 17.40 -7.69 -2.39
N GLY A 215 17.60 -6.46 -1.94
CA GLY A 215 17.92 -6.19 -0.56
C GLY A 215 18.11 -4.71 -0.28
N MET A 216 18.60 -4.43 0.91
CA MET A 216 18.84 -3.07 1.40
C MET A 216 20.31 -2.90 1.77
N HIS A 217 20.92 -1.80 1.36
CA HIS A 217 22.27 -1.47 1.80
C HIS A 217 22.30 -1.05 3.27
N LYS A 218 23.39 -1.42 3.96
CA LYS A 218 23.60 -0.98 5.35
C LYS A 218 23.50 0.55 5.50
N LYS A 219 24.00 1.31 4.53
CA LYS A 219 23.94 2.77 4.52
C LYS A 219 22.50 3.30 4.58
N GLN A 220 21.57 2.65 3.88
CA GLN A 220 20.15 2.97 3.98
C GLN A 220 19.60 2.64 5.37
N LEU A 221 19.89 1.45 5.87
CA LEU A 221 19.40 1.02 7.18
C LEU A 221 19.88 1.96 8.30
N ASP A 222 21.16 2.32 8.31
CA ASP A 222 21.73 3.23 9.28
C ASP A 222 21.06 4.62 9.22
N TRP A 223 20.79 5.12 8.02
CA TRP A 223 20.13 6.40 7.84
C TRP A 223 18.63 6.35 8.24
N LEU A 224 17.92 5.30 7.85
CA LEU A 224 16.53 5.11 8.26
C LEU A 224 16.42 5.07 9.78
N GLU A 225 17.29 4.31 10.46
CA GLU A 225 17.29 4.23 11.90
C GLU A 225 17.63 5.56 12.57
N ALA A 226 18.71 6.22 12.13
CA ALA A 226 19.18 7.45 12.75
C ALA A 226 18.32 8.67 12.43
N GLN A 227 17.85 8.79 11.20
CA GLN A 227 17.17 9.99 10.71
C GLN A 227 15.66 9.78 10.58
N ALA A 228 15.20 8.75 9.83
CA ALA A 228 13.78 8.61 9.56
C ALA A 228 13.00 8.21 10.82
N PHE A 229 13.47 7.23 11.58
CA PHE A 229 12.84 6.78 12.82
C PHE A 229 13.37 7.53 14.04
N GLY A 230 14.69 7.70 14.15
CA GLY A 230 15.34 8.27 15.34
C GLY A 230 14.99 9.72 15.61
N THR A 231 14.69 10.51 14.59
CA THR A 231 14.24 11.90 14.70
C THR A 231 12.72 12.07 14.67
N LEU A 232 11.96 10.99 14.65
CA LEU A 232 10.50 11.07 14.70
C LEU A 232 10.05 11.75 15.99
N PRO A 233 9.32 12.89 15.95
CA PRO A 233 8.96 13.64 17.15
C PRO A 233 8.10 12.82 18.13
N VAL A 234 8.21 13.07 19.42
CA VAL A 234 7.40 12.39 20.44
C VAL A 234 5.92 12.62 20.19
N GLY A 235 5.12 11.56 20.30
CA GLY A 235 3.67 11.60 20.04
C GLY A 235 3.27 11.63 18.56
N TRP A 236 4.24 11.42 17.65
CA TRP A 236 3.96 11.21 16.24
C TRP A 236 3.95 9.73 15.89
N SER A 237 3.19 9.39 14.85
CA SER A 237 3.19 8.06 14.24
C SER A 237 3.86 8.08 12.87
N ALA A 238 4.25 6.90 12.40
CA ALA A 238 4.84 6.72 11.08
C ALA A 238 3.98 5.79 10.20
N VAL A 239 3.89 6.15 8.92
CA VAL A 239 3.46 5.29 7.83
C VAL A 239 4.70 4.95 7.02
N VAL A 240 4.96 3.68 6.84
CA VAL A 240 6.10 3.19 6.05
C VAL A 240 5.58 2.70 4.70
N MET A 241 6.30 2.97 3.63
CA MET A 241 6.01 2.46 2.30
C MET A 241 7.28 1.92 1.66
N HIS A 242 7.21 0.73 1.11
CA HIS A 242 8.26 0.13 0.30
C HIS A 242 7.64 -0.86 -0.69
N HIS A 243 8.43 -1.37 -1.66
CA HIS A 243 7.85 -2.21 -2.69
C HIS A 243 7.75 -3.68 -2.28
N ILE A 244 8.87 -4.33 -1.99
CA ILE A 244 8.92 -5.76 -1.68
C ILE A 244 8.60 -5.97 -0.20
N PRO A 245 7.54 -6.74 0.15
CA PRO A 245 7.18 -7.00 1.54
C PRO A 245 8.32 -7.66 2.32
N VAL A 246 8.56 -7.22 3.54
CA VAL A 246 9.61 -7.76 4.43
C VAL A 246 9.05 -8.52 5.62
N THR A 247 7.73 -8.53 5.81
CA THR A 247 7.05 -9.19 6.94
C THR A 247 5.81 -9.93 6.47
N GLY A 248 5.54 -11.07 7.09
CA GLY A 248 4.25 -11.78 7.25
C GLY A 248 3.38 -12.00 6.02
N VAL A 249 3.88 -11.71 4.84
CA VAL A 249 3.10 -11.68 3.61
C VAL A 249 3.55 -12.79 2.68
N VAL A 250 2.68 -13.16 1.76
CA VAL A 250 2.98 -14.11 0.67
C VAL A 250 4.31 -13.77 0.02
N GLY A 251 5.29 -14.67 0.13
CA GLY A 251 6.56 -14.55 -0.57
C GLY A 251 7.49 -13.44 -0.04
N SER A 252 7.40 -13.09 1.25
CA SER A 252 8.51 -12.39 1.87
C SER A 252 9.75 -13.26 1.66
N ASP A 253 10.67 -12.79 0.82
CA ASP A 253 11.93 -13.48 0.58
C ASP A 253 12.78 -13.33 1.85
N GLU A 254 12.63 -14.28 2.79
CA GLU A 254 13.37 -14.29 4.06
C GLU A 254 14.88 -14.30 3.83
N ASP A 255 15.30 -14.77 2.67
CA ASP A 255 16.68 -14.84 2.23
C ASP A 255 17.22 -13.55 1.62
N VAL A 256 16.40 -12.49 1.50
CA VAL A 256 16.84 -11.23 0.91
C VAL A 256 17.76 -10.48 1.87
N LYS A 257 18.85 -10.00 1.33
CA LYS A 257 19.92 -9.34 2.08
C LYS A 257 19.43 -8.16 2.90
N ASN A 258 19.61 -8.24 4.22
CA ASN A 258 19.26 -7.22 5.21
C ASN A 258 17.76 -6.96 5.45
N PHE A 259 16.84 -7.75 4.89
CA PHE A 259 15.41 -7.61 5.22
C PHE A 259 15.11 -7.95 6.68
N ALA A 260 15.83 -8.92 7.24
CA ALA A 260 15.76 -9.23 8.68
C ALA A 260 16.12 -8.00 9.55
N ALA A 261 17.14 -7.23 9.15
CA ALA A 261 17.52 -6.01 9.86
C ALA A 261 16.43 -4.93 9.76
N PHE A 262 15.80 -4.78 8.60
CA PHE A 262 14.70 -3.83 8.43
C PHE A 262 13.45 -4.26 9.23
N ARG A 263 13.09 -5.54 9.23
CA ARG A 263 12.03 -6.07 10.11
C ARG A 263 12.32 -5.78 11.59
N SER A 264 13.55 -6.01 12.03
CA SER A 264 13.96 -5.70 13.41
C SER A 264 13.83 -4.22 13.74
N MET A 265 14.12 -3.36 12.76
CA MET A 265 13.92 -1.91 12.90
C MET A 265 12.44 -1.55 13.02
N LEU A 266 11.56 -2.08 12.16
CA LEU A 266 10.12 -1.88 12.28
C LEU A 266 9.61 -2.34 13.64
N ASN A 267 10.04 -3.52 14.10
CA ASN A 267 9.70 -4.06 15.42
C ASN A 267 10.23 -3.18 16.58
N LYS A 268 11.40 -2.56 16.45
CA LYS A 268 11.93 -1.62 17.45
C LYS A 268 11.05 -0.38 17.61
N TYR A 269 10.44 0.09 16.52
CA TYR A 269 9.58 1.27 16.49
C TYR A 269 8.08 0.93 16.39
N HIS A 270 7.69 -0.28 16.79
CA HIS A 270 6.34 -0.82 16.66
C HIS A 270 5.25 0.00 17.36
N ASP A 271 5.59 0.75 18.42
CA ASP A 271 4.69 1.63 19.15
C ASP A 271 4.38 2.94 18.40
N ARG A 272 5.10 3.19 17.30
CA ARG A 272 5.03 4.41 16.51
C ARG A 272 4.70 4.16 15.03
N VAL A 273 5.07 3.03 14.47
CA VAL A 273 4.69 2.63 13.12
C VAL A 273 3.29 2.03 13.17
N ILE A 274 2.33 2.68 12.51
CA ILE A 274 0.94 2.23 12.50
C ILE A 274 0.57 1.47 11.24
N LEU A 275 1.30 1.70 10.15
CA LEU A 275 0.99 1.14 8.84
C LEU A 275 2.27 0.96 8.03
N ASP A 276 2.40 -0.21 7.43
CA ASP A 276 3.45 -0.59 6.49
C ASP A 276 2.79 -1.03 5.18
N LEU A 277 3.06 -0.31 4.09
CA LEU A 277 2.41 -0.44 2.78
C LEU A 277 3.36 -1.02 1.75
N THR A 278 2.91 -2.03 1.03
CA THR A 278 3.72 -2.73 0.03
C THR A 278 2.93 -3.10 -1.24
N GLY A 279 3.65 -3.50 -2.29
CA GLY A 279 3.14 -4.04 -3.54
C GLY A 279 3.77 -5.39 -3.88
N HIS A 280 4.33 -5.53 -5.10
CA HIS A 280 5.16 -6.63 -5.59
C HIS A 280 4.43 -7.96 -5.81
N HIS A 281 3.60 -8.39 -4.89
CA HIS A 281 2.94 -9.70 -4.97
C HIS A 281 1.60 -9.68 -5.71
N HIS A 282 1.14 -8.52 -6.14
CA HIS A 282 -0.13 -8.35 -6.88
C HIS A 282 -1.32 -8.99 -6.16
N CYS A 283 -1.31 -9.01 -4.83
CA CYS A 283 -2.37 -9.59 -4.01
C CYS A 283 -2.82 -8.63 -2.91
N GLU A 284 -4.00 -8.85 -2.36
CA GLU A 284 -4.48 -8.11 -1.20
C GLU A 284 -4.24 -8.93 0.06
N MET A 285 -3.43 -8.40 0.96
CA MET A 285 -3.20 -9.01 2.26
C MET A 285 -3.12 -7.96 3.36
N GLN A 286 -3.64 -8.31 4.53
CA GLN A 286 -3.50 -7.53 5.75
C GLN A 286 -3.04 -8.49 6.86
N THR A 287 -1.91 -8.18 7.49
CA THR A 287 -1.44 -8.85 8.70
C THR A 287 -1.15 -7.82 9.77
N PHE A 288 -1.37 -8.20 11.02
CA PHE A 288 -1.09 -7.34 12.17
C PHE A 288 -0.02 -8.01 13.03
N GLN A 289 1.14 -7.39 13.14
CA GLN A 289 2.27 -7.94 13.91
C GLN A 289 2.87 -6.86 14.79
N ASN A 290 3.05 -7.16 16.07
CA ASN A 290 3.67 -6.25 17.01
C ASN A 290 3.09 -4.80 16.99
N GLY A 291 1.79 -4.64 16.81
CA GLY A 291 1.16 -3.32 16.77
C GLY A 291 1.15 -2.64 15.39
N ILE A 292 1.75 -3.24 14.38
CA ILE A 292 1.84 -2.68 13.02
C ILE A 292 0.91 -3.42 12.08
N TRP A 293 0.12 -2.67 11.30
CA TRP A 293 -0.57 -3.21 10.13
C TRP A 293 0.38 -3.28 8.95
N HIS A 294 0.63 -4.49 8.44
CA HIS A 294 1.33 -4.73 7.19
C HIS A 294 0.29 -5.01 6.10
N VAL A 295 0.22 -4.12 5.12
CA VAL A 295 -0.77 -4.17 4.05
C VAL A 295 -0.08 -4.25 2.70
N THR A 296 -0.32 -5.35 1.99
CA THR A 296 0.05 -5.48 0.59
C THR A 296 -1.17 -5.22 -0.27
N ASN A 297 -1.05 -4.28 -1.21
CA ASN A 297 -2.12 -4.00 -2.16
C ASN A 297 -1.94 -4.78 -3.45
N PRO A 298 -3.04 -5.14 -4.13
CA PRO A 298 -2.99 -5.71 -5.47
C PRO A 298 -2.45 -4.68 -6.45
N CYS A 299 -1.91 -5.16 -7.56
CA CYS A 299 -1.47 -4.27 -8.63
C CYS A 299 -2.64 -3.50 -9.23
N ASP A 300 -2.37 -2.32 -9.79
CA ASP A 300 -3.40 -1.45 -10.36
C ASP A 300 -4.22 -2.14 -11.46
N ALA A 301 -3.57 -2.56 -12.52
CA ALA A 301 -4.28 -3.06 -13.71
C ALA A 301 -3.85 -4.47 -14.12
N ALA A 302 -3.00 -5.14 -13.37
CA ALA A 302 -2.53 -6.42 -13.80
C ALA A 302 -3.57 -7.51 -13.62
N TYR A 303 -3.50 -8.41 -14.51
CA TYR A 303 -4.30 -9.58 -14.69
C TYR A 303 -4.02 -10.71 -13.68
N ARG A 304 -3.21 -10.46 -12.65
CA ARG A 304 -2.79 -11.47 -11.68
C ARG A 304 -3.09 -11.04 -10.27
N ASP A 305 -4.18 -11.56 -9.72
CA ASP A 305 -4.42 -11.52 -8.28
C ASP A 305 -4.16 -12.90 -7.72
N TYR A 306 -3.06 -13.05 -6.99
CA TYR A 306 -2.69 -14.28 -6.32
C TYR A 306 -3.32 -14.33 -4.93
N MET A 307 -4.64 -14.31 -4.89
CA MET A 307 -5.35 -14.25 -3.63
C MET A 307 -5.52 -15.60 -2.98
N ASN A 308 -5.55 -15.56 -1.67
CA ASN A 308 -5.91 -16.68 -0.86
C ASN A 308 -7.36 -17.11 -1.09
N ARG A 309 -7.53 -18.30 -1.66
CA ARG A 309 -8.84 -18.85 -2.04
C ARG A 309 -9.45 -19.76 -0.98
N SER A 310 -8.79 -19.93 0.17
CA SER A 310 -9.13 -21.03 1.07
C SER A 310 -10.13 -20.72 2.17
N LYS A 311 -10.46 -19.45 2.39
CA LYS A 311 -11.31 -19.05 3.52
C LYS A 311 -12.47 -18.17 3.07
N PRO A 312 -13.70 -18.40 3.56
CA PRO A 312 -14.88 -17.60 3.20
C PRO A 312 -14.74 -16.11 3.56
N TRP A 313 -14.04 -15.80 4.64
CA TRP A 313 -13.80 -14.44 5.14
C TRP A 313 -12.60 -13.75 4.49
N CYS A 314 -11.87 -14.45 3.65
CA CYS A 314 -10.79 -13.88 2.84
C CYS A 314 -11.02 -14.30 1.37
N PRO A 315 -12.08 -13.81 0.74
CA PRO A 315 -12.38 -14.12 -0.65
C PRO A 315 -11.32 -13.51 -1.56
N ASN A 316 -11.13 -14.15 -2.70
CA ASN A 316 -10.35 -13.55 -3.77
C ASN A 316 -10.93 -12.19 -4.14
N LEU A 317 -10.05 -11.26 -4.52
CA LEU A 317 -10.49 -10.10 -5.26
C LEU A 317 -11.21 -10.55 -6.56
N PRO A 318 -12.19 -9.77 -7.01
CA PRO A 318 -12.77 -10.00 -8.31
C PRO A 318 -11.67 -10.09 -9.37
N LYS A 319 -11.80 -11.04 -10.27
CA LYS A 319 -10.87 -11.15 -11.40
C LYS A 319 -10.79 -9.81 -12.11
N LYS A 320 -9.57 -9.35 -12.41
CA LYS A 320 -9.36 -8.16 -13.22
C LYS A 320 -10.04 -8.37 -14.56
N ASP A 321 -11.11 -7.64 -14.80
CA ASP A 321 -11.98 -7.82 -15.98
C ASP A 321 -12.02 -6.53 -16.78
N ALA A 322 -11.35 -6.56 -17.93
CA ALA A 322 -11.30 -5.42 -18.83
C ALA A 322 -12.73 -5.04 -19.29
N GLY A 323 -13.03 -3.76 -19.23
CA GLY A 323 -14.37 -3.25 -19.55
C GLY A 323 -15.33 -3.19 -18.37
N THR A 324 -14.85 -3.41 -17.15
CA THR A 324 -15.61 -3.23 -15.92
C THR A 324 -14.84 -2.34 -14.93
N ILE A 325 -15.50 -1.94 -13.82
CA ILE A 325 -14.82 -1.22 -12.73
C ILE A 325 -13.68 -2.02 -12.09
N TYR A 326 -13.69 -3.34 -12.27
CA TYR A 326 -12.69 -4.26 -11.68
C TYR A 326 -11.36 -4.30 -12.43
N GLU A 327 -11.23 -3.61 -13.57
CA GLU A 327 -9.99 -3.58 -14.33
C GLU A 327 -8.86 -2.78 -13.64
N GLN A 328 -9.20 -1.86 -12.74
CA GLN A 328 -8.28 -1.04 -11.96
C GLN A 328 -8.43 -1.34 -10.47
N THR A 329 -7.38 -1.13 -9.68
CA THR A 329 -7.46 -1.31 -8.22
C THR A 329 -6.44 -0.41 -7.52
N PHE A 330 -6.93 0.52 -6.71
CA PHE A 330 -6.15 1.34 -5.79
C PHE A 330 -7.05 1.84 -4.65
N ASP A 331 -6.47 2.51 -3.65
CA ASP A 331 -7.20 2.91 -2.46
C ASP A 331 -7.02 4.39 -2.11
N ALA A 332 -8.06 5.00 -1.56
CA ALA A 332 -7.90 6.14 -0.66
C ALA A 332 -7.66 5.60 0.75
N VAL A 333 -6.55 5.96 1.36
CA VAL A 333 -6.21 5.61 2.74
C VAL A 333 -6.38 6.83 3.62
N GLN A 334 -7.19 6.73 4.67
CA GLN A 334 -7.47 7.83 5.59
C GLN A 334 -7.27 7.38 7.03
N ILE A 335 -6.54 8.19 7.81
CA ILE A 335 -6.08 7.85 9.16
C ILE A 335 -6.87 8.69 10.17
N ASP A 336 -7.69 8.03 10.98
CA ASP A 336 -8.38 8.62 12.14
C ASP A 336 -7.54 8.34 13.40
N THR A 337 -6.65 9.27 13.72
CA THR A 337 -5.77 9.14 14.89
C THR A 337 -6.54 9.19 16.21
N ALA A 338 -7.68 9.88 16.25
CA ALA A 338 -8.51 9.99 17.45
C ALA A 338 -9.18 8.67 17.80
N LYS A 339 -9.68 7.96 16.80
CA LYS A 339 -10.33 6.65 16.97
C LYS A 339 -9.35 5.48 16.82
N SER A 340 -8.11 5.74 16.39
CA SER A 340 -7.12 4.71 16.08
C SER A 340 -7.62 3.76 14.98
N LEU A 341 -8.14 4.32 13.89
CA LEU A 341 -8.64 3.60 12.73
C LEU A 341 -7.87 4.01 11.47
N ILE A 342 -7.72 3.07 10.56
CA ILE A 342 -7.24 3.31 9.20
C ILE A 342 -8.33 2.81 8.24
N HIS A 343 -8.81 3.71 7.40
CA HIS A 343 -9.85 3.43 6.41
C HIS A 343 -9.24 3.33 5.02
N PHE A 344 -9.57 2.27 4.30
CA PHE A 344 -9.25 2.09 2.90
C PHE A 344 -10.54 2.14 2.09
N THR A 345 -10.72 3.17 1.30
CA THR A 345 -11.84 3.25 0.34
C THR A 345 -11.34 2.79 -1.02
N ARG A 346 -11.91 1.69 -1.49
CA ARG A 346 -11.48 1.00 -2.71
C ARG A 346 -11.97 1.71 -3.97
N VAL A 347 -11.06 1.92 -4.92
CA VAL A 347 -11.37 2.23 -6.32
C VAL A 347 -11.14 0.98 -7.14
N GLY A 348 -12.21 0.45 -7.74
CA GLY A 348 -12.13 -0.73 -8.57
C GLY A 348 -12.45 -2.05 -7.86
N GLY A 349 -11.63 -3.06 -8.10
CA GLY A 349 -11.89 -4.42 -7.59
C GLY A 349 -11.64 -4.59 -6.10
N GLY A 350 -12.60 -5.16 -5.39
CA GLY A 350 -12.56 -5.41 -3.96
C GLY A 350 -13.52 -4.51 -3.17
N GLY A 351 -13.55 -4.70 -1.85
CA GLY A 351 -14.36 -3.90 -0.92
C GLY A 351 -13.53 -2.91 -0.12
N ASP A 352 -14.23 -2.00 0.54
CA ASP A 352 -13.65 -1.09 1.51
C ASP A 352 -13.14 -1.84 2.75
N ARG A 353 -12.13 -1.27 3.44
CA ARG A 353 -11.57 -1.90 4.64
C ARG A 353 -11.41 -0.87 5.75
N THR A 354 -11.72 -1.29 6.97
CA THR A 354 -11.39 -0.52 8.17
C THR A 354 -10.51 -1.37 9.09
N LEU A 355 -9.34 -0.86 9.43
CA LEU A 355 -8.37 -1.50 10.30
C LEU A 355 -8.36 -0.80 11.66
N HIS A 356 -8.58 -1.56 12.73
CA HIS A 356 -8.42 -1.06 14.09
C HIS A 356 -6.94 -1.14 14.49
N CYS A 357 -6.34 -0.04 14.96
CA CYS A 357 -4.91 0.01 15.30
C CYS A 357 -4.62 -0.43 16.73
N ARG A 358 -5.64 -0.59 17.58
CA ARG A 358 -5.44 -1.01 18.97
C ARG A 358 -5.92 -2.43 19.15
N PRO A 359 -5.04 -3.36 19.56
CA PRO A 359 -5.45 -4.72 19.80
C PRO A 359 -6.35 -4.82 21.04
N SER A 360 -7.36 -5.66 20.95
CA SER A 360 -8.15 -6.11 22.09
C SER A 360 -7.33 -7.11 22.91
N GLY A 361 -7.04 -6.80 24.17
CA GLY A 361 -6.41 -7.74 25.10
C GLY A 361 -7.40 -8.79 25.62
N LEU A 362 -6.98 -10.05 25.64
CA LEU A 362 -7.76 -11.19 26.18
C LEU A 362 -6.83 -12.13 26.93
N SER A 363 -7.36 -12.80 27.95
CA SER A 363 -6.70 -13.93 28.59
C SER A 363 -7.09 -15.24 27.91
N VAL A 364 -6.25 -16.27 28.01
CA VAL A 364 -6.60 -17.61 27.51
C VAL A 364 -7.92 -18.08 28.14
N ARG A 365 -8.80 -18.67 27.34
CA ARG A 365 -10.18 -19.08 27.63
C ARG A 365 -11.20 -17.95 27.80
N GLU A 366 -10.77 -16.69 27.74
CA GLU A 366 -11.71 -15.56 27.68
C GLU A 366 -12.47 -15.57 26.36
N THR A 367 -13.73 -15.14 26.42
CA THR A 367 -14.59 -14.93 25.26
C THR A 367 -14.93 -13.47 25.10
N ARG A 368 -15.05 -13.00 23.86
CA ARG A 368 -15.44 -11.62 23.55
C ARG A 368 -16.35 -11.57 22.33
N LYS A 369 -17.46 -10.88 22.48
CA LYS A 369 -18.34 -10.51 21.36
C LYS A 369 -17.73 -9.37 20.59
N PHE A 370 -17.59 -9.54 19.27
CA PHE A 370 -17.27 -8.48 18.34
C PHE A 370 -18.54 -8.00 17.65
N GLU A 371 -18.59 -6.72 17.38
CA GLU A 371 -19.67 -6.05 16.65
C GLU A 371 -19.09 -5.24 15.50
N THR A 372 -19.88 -5.05 14.45
CA THR A 372 -19.50 -4.26 13.27
C THR A 372 -20.69 -3.43 12.82
N SER A 373 -20.40 -2.29 12.20
CA SER A 373 -21.39 -1.44 11.54
C SER A 373 -21.53 -1.73 10.05
N LEU A 374 -20.83 -2.72 9.54
CA LEU A 374 -20.92 -3.12 8.12
C LEU A 374 -22.35 -3.58 7.80
N PRO A 375 -22.86 -3.24 6.59
CA PRO A 375 -24.24 -3.56 6.22
C PRO A 375 -24.39 -5.02 5.81
N GLY A 376 -25.63 -5.53 5.97
CA GLY A 376 -26.04 -6.83 5.46
C GLY A 376 -25.60 -8.01 6.34
N LYS A 377 -25.53 -9.19 5.72
CA LYS A 377 -25.07 -10.41 6.38
C LYS A 377 -23.56 -10.40 6.54
N ILE A 378 -23.11 -10.70 7.75
CA ILE A 378 -21.68 -10.73 8.09
C ILE A 378 -21.18 -12.18 8.16
N VAL A 379 -20.07 -12.43 7.53
CA VAL A 379 -19.24 -13.64 7.73
C VAL A 379 -18.09 -13.28 8.66
N TRP A 380 -18.05 -13.96 9.80
CA TRP A 380 -16.96 -13.80 10.77
C TRP A 380 -15.86 -14.82 10.53
N GLY A 381 -14.60 -14.38 10.69
CA GLY A 381 -13.42 -15.22 10.64
C GLY A 381 -12.31 -14.67 11.52
N CYS A 382 -11.28 -15.49 11.76
CA CYS A 382 -10.05 -15.03 12.42
C CYS A 382 -8.85 -15.81 11.89
N TYR A 383 -7.67 -15.20 12.01
CA TYR A 383 -6.40 -15.82 11.67
C TYR A 383 -5.28 -15.33 12.60
N ASP A 384 -4.24 -16.17 12.77
CA ASP A 384 -3.07 -15.84 13.57
C ASP A 384 -2.26 -14.75 12.83
N ALA A 385 -2.02 -13.63 13.51
CA ALA A 385 -1.44 -12.45 12.90
C ALA A 385 0.04 -12.61 12.54
N ASP A 386 0.74 -13.43 13.28
CA ASP A 386 2.18 -13.70 13.15
C ASP A 386 2.50 -14.96 12.32
N ARG A 387 1.46 -15.64 11.81
CA ARG A 387 1.62 -16.94 11.15
C ARG A 387 0.77 -17.09 9.90
N VAL A 388 1.24 -16.46 8.85
CA VAL A 388 0.74 -16.68 7.49
C VAL A 388 1.82 -17.43 6.71
N ASP A 389 1.66 -18.73 6.57
CA ASP A 389 2.59 -19.57 5.80
C ASP A 389 2.29 -19.44 4.31
N ASN A 390 3.33 -19.50 3.48
CA ASN A 390 3.21 -19.56 2.04
C ASN A 390 3.47 -20.98 1.53
N LYS A 391 2.50 -21.53 0.83
CA LYS A 391 2.66 -22.82 0.16
C LYS A 391 2.72 -22.64 -1.35
N PRO A 392 3.64 -23.30 -2.06
CA PRO A 392 3.64 -23.30 -3.51
C PRO A 392 2.28 -23.77 -4.05
N ASP A 393 1.78 -23.09 -5.08
CA ASP A 393 0.63 -23.57 -5.86
C ASP A 393 1.10 -24.79 -6.66
N PRO A 394 0.49 -25.97 -6.50
CA PRO A 394 0.90 -27.16 -7.23
C PRO A 394 0.72 -27.03 -8.75
N THR A 395 -0.10 -26.09 -9.20
CA THR A 395 -0.34 -25.84 -10.63
C THR A 395 0.59 -24.77 -11.20
N ASN A 396 1.23 -23.97 -10.36
CA ASN A 396 2.13 -22.90 -10.77
C ASN A 396 3.24 -22.66 -9.74
N ARG A 397 4.46 -23.05 -10.08
CA ARG A 397 5.65 -22.95 -9.21
C ARG A 397 6.01 -21.52 -8.79
N TRP A 398 5.51 -20.52 -9.50
CA TRP A 398 5.76 -19.10 -9.22
C TRP A 398 4.75 -18.47 -8.29
N ILE A 399 3.64 -19.17 -8.04
CA ILE A 399 2.57 -18.69 -7.16
C ILE A 399 2.75 -19.35 -5.80
N LYS A 400 2.75 -18.53 -4.77
CA LYS A 400 2.65 -18.97 -3.38
C LYS A 400 1.27 -18.58 -2.86
N LEU A 401 0.59 -19.51 -2.23
CA LEU A 401 -0.72 -19.29 -1.62
C LEU A 401 -0.56 -19.03 -0.14
N ALA A 402 -1.15 -17.97 0.38
CA ALA A 402 -1.19 -17.70 1.81
C ALA A 402 -2.02 -18.78 2.53
N VAL A 403 -1.46 -19.35 3.57
CA VAL A 403 -2.16 -20.30 4.46
C VAL A 403 -2.32 -19.63 5.81
N TYR A 404 -3.56 -19.33 6.16
CA TYR A 404 -3.90 -18.72 7.44
C TYR A 404 -4.10 -19.81 8.49
N HIS A 405 -3.47 -19.63 9.63
CA HIS A 405 -3.67 -20.41 10.84
C HIS A 405 -4.64 -19.70 11.76
N ASN A 406 -5.29 -20.42 12.63
CA ASN A 406 -6.19 -19.89 13.64
C ASN A 406 -6.10 -20.66 14.97
N ASP A 407 -4.85 -20.93 15.37
CA ASP A 407 -4.55 -21.64 16.61
C ASP A 407 -4.65 -20.75 17.87
N VAL A 408 -4.46 -19.44 17.71
CA VAL A 408 -4.51 -18.46 18.81
C VAL A 408 -5.92 -18.22 19.29
N ALA A 409 -6.88 -18.17 18.36
CA ALA A 409 -8.29 -17.94 18.68
C ALA A 409 -9.22 -18.56 17.63
N THR A 410 -10.47 -18.76 18.01
CA THR A 410 -11.57 -19.14 17.11
C THR A 410 -12.72 -18.16 17.25
N ILE A 411 -13.54 -18.00 16.21
CA ILE A 411 -14.72 -17.13 16.24
C ILE A 411 -15.95 -17.87 15.70
N SER A 412 -17.08 -17.71 16.39
CA SER A 412 -18.37 -18.27 15.98
C SER A 412 -19.05 -17.43 14.91
N SER A 413 -20.05 -17.99 14.25
CA SER A 413 -20.82 -17.33 13.19
C SER A 413 -21.57 -16.07 13.65
N ASP A 414 -21.81 -15.94 14.96
CA ASP A 414 -22.43 -14.76 15.58
C ASP A 414 -21.40 -13.74 16.11
N GLY A 415 -20.10 -13.95 15.86
CA GLY A 415 -19.03 -13.02 16.20
C GLY A 415 -18.50 -13.11 17.63
N VAL A 416 -18.66 -14.27 18.30
CA VAL A 416 -18.05 -14.51 19.62
C VAL A 416 -16.69 -15.18 19.43
N LEU A 417 -15.62 -14.47 19.77
CA LEU A 417 -14.26 -14.99 19.81
C LEU A 417 -14.02 -15.77 21.08
N THR A 418 -13.28 -16.88 20.98
CA THR A 418 -12.73 -17.63 22.10
C THR A 418 -11.22 -17.68 21.99
N ALA A 419 -10.51 -17.17 22.98
CA ALA A 419 -9.06 -17.19 23.07
C ALA A 419 -8.57 -18.59 23.46
N LEU A 420 -7.66 -19.20 22.68
CA LEU A 420 -7.19 -20.59 22.86
C LEU A 420 -5.79 -20.66 23.48
N LYS A 421 -4.86 -19.86 23.02
CA LYS A 421 -3.46 -19.82 23.51
C LYS A 421 -2.88 -18.42 23.35
N PRO A 422 -1.79 -18.09 24.06
CA PRO A 422 -1.09 -16.81 23.88
C PRO A 422 -0.64 -16.59 22.44
N GLY A 423 -0.73 -15.35 21.96
CA GLY A 423 -0.36 -14.94 20.62
C GLY A 423 -1.17 -13.75 20.12
N GLU A 424 -0.97 -13.41 18.86
CA GLU A 424 -1.72 -12.36 18.18
C GLU A 424 -2.66 -12.98 17.12
N SER A 425 -3.87 -12.44 17.02
CA SER A 425 -4.89 -12.86 16.05
C SER A 425 -5.56 -11.64 15.44
N VAL A 426 -6.15 -11.80 14.26
CA VAL A 426 -7.00 -10.79 13.62
C VAL A 426 -8.38 -11.37 13.43
N VAL A 427 -9.38 -10.69 13.98
CA VAL A 427 -10.79 -10.95 13.71
C VAL A 427 -11.20 -10.19 12.46
N VAL A 428 -11.95 -10.83 11.59
CA VAL A 428 -12.48 -10.24 10.35
C VAL A 428 -13.99 -10.31 10.35
N ALA A 429 -14.64 -9.16 10.20
CA ALA A 429 -16.03 -9.07 9.79
C ALA A 429 -16.06 -8.80 8.27
N LEU A 430 -16.68 -9.66 7.49
CA LEU A 430 -16.83 -9.53 6.05
C LEU A 430 -18.31 -9.39 5.69
N ALA A 431 -18.66 -8.28 5.04
CA ALA A 431 -20.00 -8.03 4.52
C ALA A 431 -20.22 -8.64 3.12
N GLU A 432 -21.46 -8.83 2.71
CA GLU A 432 -21.83 -9.39 1.40
C GLU A 432 -21.32 -8.57 0.20
N ASN A 433 -21.17 -7.26 0.37
CA ASN A 433 -20.62 -6.35 -0.66
C ASN A 433 -19.09 -6.39 -0.77
N GLY A 434 -18.42 -7.19 0.08
CA GLY A 434 -16.96 -7.32 0.12
C GLY A 434 -16.25 -6.38 1.07
N ASP A 435 -16.95 -5.46 1.73
CA ASP A 435 -16.36 -4.58 2.75
C ASP A 435 -15.93 -5.37 3.97
N LYS A 436 -14.82 -4.96 4.59
CA LYS A 436 -14.22 -5.65 5.73
C LYS A 436 -13.92 -4.69 6.88
N GLU A 437 -14.10 -5.20 8.08
CA GLU A 437 -13.59 -4.56 9.29
C GLU A 437 -12.69 -5.56 10.03
N LEU A 438 -11.47 -5.13 10.38
CA LEU A 438 -10.42 -5.99 10.92
C LEU A 438 -10.02 -5.49 12.32
N PHE A 439 -10.07 -6.41 13.28
CA PHE A 439 -9.83 -6.15 14.69
C PHE A 439 -8.63 -6.98 15.17
N PRO A 440 -7.50 -6.37 15.51
CA PRO A 440 -6.39 -7.10 16.10
C PRO A 440 -6.71 -7.51 17.53
N VAL A 441 -6.26 -8.70 17.89
CA VAL A 441 -6.45 -9.31 19.22
C VAL A 441 -5.10 -9.79 19.74
N LYS A 442 -4.81 -9.51 21.00
CA LYS A 442 -3.65 -10.02 21.71
C LYS A 442 -4.11 -10.89 22.88
N VAL A 443 -3.78 -12.18 22.81
CA VAL A 443 -4.07 -13.15 23.88
C VAL A 443 -2.83 -13.27 24.76
N GLY A 444 -2.98 -12.92 26.04
CA GLY A 444 -1.95 -13.08 27.05
C GLY A 444 -2.05 -14.43 27.78
N THR A 445 -1.02 -14.76 28.56
CA THR A 445 -1.06 -15.86 29.51
C THR A 445 -2.11 -15.59 30.58
N ILE A 446 -2.68 -16.67 31.15
CA ILE A 446 -3.50 -16.55 32.39
C ILE A 446 -2.55 -16.01 33.47
N GLY A 447 -2.84 -14.78 33.96
CA GLY A 447 -2.12 -14.21 35.10
C GLY A 447 -2.46 -14.91 36.39
#